data_a09eaf2ac85833ec5a75345532378488
#
_entry.id   a09eaf2ac85833ec5a75345532378488
#
_cell.length_a   1.000
_cell.length_b   1.000
_cell.length_c   1.000
_cell.angle_alpha   90.00
_cell.angle_beta   90.00
_cell.angle_gamma   90.00
#
_symmetry.space_group_name_H-M   'P 1'
#
loop_
_entity.id
_entity.type
_entity.pdbx_description
1 polymer ?
#
loop_
_entity_poly.entity_id
_entity_poly.type
_entity_poly.pdbx_seq_one_letter_code
_entity_poly.pdbx_strand_id
1 'polypeptide(L)'
;MWNIVLVALGGAIGASARHLANGLMMRLAGPSFPWGTMTVNILGSFIMGVFIEVLARRFNASNELRLFVATGMLGGFTTFSAFSLDFAVLFERGAIFPAFGYAFASVAGSMIAIFLGLWLARSFA
;
A
#
# COMPACT_ATOMS: atom_id res chain seq x y z
N MET A 1 13.00 -11.89 -18.76
CA MET A 1 11.69 -11.85 -19.47
C MET A 1 10.56 -12.31 -18.59
N TRP A 2 10.68 -13.52 -18.03
CA TRP A 2 9.65 -14.04 -17.12
C TRP A 2 9.43 -13.15 -15.89
N ASN A 3 10.50 -12.59 -15.33
CA ASN A 3 10.41 -11.72 -14.15
C ASN A 3 9.58 -10.48 -14.43
N ILE A 4 9.73 -9.87 -15.61
CA ILE A 4 8.94 -8.70 -16.01
C ILE A 4 7.47 -9.07 -16.15
N VAL A 5 7.17 -10.25 -16.69
CA VAL A 5 5.79 -10.72 -16.82
C VAL A 5 5.13 -10.87 -15.45
N LEU A 6 5.85 -11.46 -14.49
CA LEU A 6 5.34 -11.60 -13.12
C LEU A 6 5.04 -10.24 -12.48
N VAL A 7 5.95 -9.29 -12.61
CA VAL A 7 5.75 -7.95 -12.08
C VAL A 7 4.58 -7.24 -12.78
N ALA A 8 4.49 -7.38 -14.10
CA ALA A 8 3.43 -6.75 -14.88
C ALA A 8 2.05 -7.29 -14.51
N LEU A 9 1.91 -8.61 -14.41
CA LEU A 9 0.64 -9.24 -14.01
C LEU A 9 0.27 -8.86 -12.58
N GLY A 10 1.24 -8.94 -11.67
CA GLY A 10 1.02 -8.54 -10.29
C GLY A 10 0.63 -7.07 -10.19
N GLY A 11 1.33 -6.20 -10.91
CA GLY A 11 1.04 -4.77 -10.95
C GLY A 11 -0.35 -4.46 -11.49
N ALA A 12 -0.78 -5.18 -12.52
CA ALA A 12 -2.13 -5.02 -13.07
C ALA A 12 -3.19 -5.36 -12.01
N ILE A 13 -3.00 -6.46 -11.29
CA ILE A 13 -3.91 -6.87 -10.21
C ILE A 13 -3.89 -5.83 -9.08
N GLY A 14 -2.70 -5.42 -8.65
CA GLY A 14 -2.55 -4.46 -7.55
C GLY A 14 -3.13 -3.09 -7.87
N ALA A 15 -2.84 -2.55 -9.04
CA ALA A 15 -3.36 -1.26 -9.46
C ALA A 15 -4.87 -1.28 -9.64
N SER A 16 -5.41 -2.40 -10.14
CA SER A 16 -6.86 -2.58 -10.28
C SER A 16 -7.52 -2.63 -8.91
N ALA A 17 -6.92 -3.36 -7.96
CA ALA A 17 -7.42 -3.43 -6.59
C ALA A 17 -7.38 -2.05 -5.93
N ARG A 18 -6.32 -1.27 -6.17
CA ARG A 18 -6.22 0.10 -5.65
C ARG A 18 -7.35 0.98 -6.18
N HIS A 19 -7.63 0.88 -7.47
CA HIS A 19 -8.73 1.63 -8.08
C HIS A 19 -10.07 1.29 -7.41
N LEU A 20 -10.32 0.00 -7.19
CA LEU A 20 -11.55 -0.43 -6.53
C LEU A 20 -11.61 0.05 -5.08
N ALA A 21 -10.49 -0.02 -4.35
CA ALA A 21 -10.43 0.45 -2.97
C ALA A 21 -10.67 1.96 -2.87
N ASN A 22 -10.10 2.73 -3.80
CA ASN A 22 -10.34 4.17 -3.86
C ASN A 22 -11.81 4.48 -4.10
N GLY A 23 -12.45 3.76 -5.01
CA GLY A 23 -13.88 3.93 -5.28
C GLY A 23 -14.73 3.60 -4.07
N LEU A 24 -14.39 2.53 -3.36
CA LEU A 24 -15.11 2.14 -2.14
C LEU A 24 -14.96 3.21 -1.05
N MET A 25 -13.74 3.69 -0.81
CA MET A 25 -13.51 4.71 0.21
C MET A 25 -14.18 6.04 -0.14
N MET A 26 -14.23 6.37 -1.43
CA MET A 26 -14.95 7.55 -1.89
C MET A 26 -16.44 7.46 -1.53
N ARG A 27 -17.04 6.28 -1.70
CA ARG A 27 -18.43 6.07 -1.35
C ARG A 27 -18.69 6.07 0.15
N LEU A 28 -17.77 5.50 0.93
CA LEU A 28 -17.93 5.36 2.38
C LEU A 28 -17.59 6.63 3.14
N ALA A 29 -16.53 7.32 2.74
CA ALA A 29 -15.98 8.45 3.50
C ALA A 29 -16.08 9.79 2.77
N GLY A 30 -16.46 9.78 1.48
CA GLY A 30 -16.62 10.99 0.68
C GLY A 30 -15.34 11.54 0.09
N PRO A 31 -15.43 12.61 -0.72
CA PRO A 31 -14.28 13.12 -1.50
C PRO A 31 -13.46 14.20 -0.80
N SER A 32 -13.84 14.62 0.40
CA SER A 32 -13.21 15.78 1.06
C SER A 32 -11.79 15.51 1.55
N PHE A 33 -11.44 14.24 1.80
CA PHE A 33 -10.13 13.83 2.30
C PHE A 33 -9.72 12.56 1.56
N PRO A 34 -8.41 12.38 1.25
CA PRO A 34 -7.97 11.23 0.46
C PRO A 34 -7.85 9.93 1.28
N TRP A 35 -8.98 9.47 1.81
CA TRP A 35 -9.04 8.24 2.62
C TRP A 35 -8.59 7.00 1.84
N GLY A 36 -8.88 6.96 0.52
CA GLY A 36 -8.54 5.83 -0.31
C GLY A 36 -7.03 5.58 -0.39
N THR A 37 -6.27 6.62 -0.70
CA THR A 37 -4.81 6.51 -0.79
C THR A 37 -4.20 6.13 0.56
N MET A 38 -4.67 6.76 1.64
CA MET A 38 -4.21 6.44 2.98
C MET A 38 -4.47 4.97 3.31
N THR A 39 -5.68 4.50 3.02
CA THR A 39 -6.08 3.11 3.30
C THR A 39 -5.22 2.11 2.54
N VAL A 40 -5.03 2.31 1.22
CA VAL A 40 -4.25 1.34 0.44
C VAL A 40 -2.79 1.33 0.87
N ASN A 41 -2.23 2.47 1.24
CA ASN A 41 -0.84 2.52 1.67
C ASN A 41 -0.64 1.87 3.03
N ILE A 42 -1.53 2.13 3.99
CA ILE A 42 -1.45 1.52 5.33
C ILE A 42 -1.73 0.01 5.24
N LEU A 43 -2.82 -0.36 4.58
CA LEU A 43 -3.18 -1.78 4.42
C LEU A 43 -2.13 -2.53 3.63
N GLY A 44 -1.66 -1.96 2.53
CA GLY A 44 -0.62 -2.56 1.71
C GLY A 44 0.68 -2.74 2.46
N SER A 45 1.06 -1.78 3.30
CA SER A 45 2.26 -1.90 4.14
C SER A 45 2.13 -3.03 5.15
N PHE A 46 0.95 -3.16 5.77
CA PHE A 46 0.68 -4.26 6.70
C PHE A 46 0.82 -5.61 5.99
N ILE A 47 0.17 -5.75 4.85
CA ILE A 47 0.21 -7.00 4.06
C ILE A 47 1.63 -7.28 3.60
N MET A 48 2.37 -6.25 3.21
CA MET A 48 3.77 -6.41 2.81
C MET A 48 4.60 -7.00 3.95
N GLY A 49 4.42 -6.49 5.17
CA GLY A 49 5.13 -7.01 6.34
C GLY A 49 4.82 -8.48 6.60
N VAL A 50 3.54 -8.83 6.55
CA VAL A 50 3.11 -10.23 6.72
C VAL A 50 3.70 -11.11 5.62
N PHE A 51 3.57 -10.67 4.38
CA PHE A 51 4.00 -11.47 3.23
C PHE A 51 5.51 -11.73 3.23
N ILE A 52 6.31 -10.70 3.48
CA ILE A 52 7.78 -10.84 3.45
C ILE A 52 8.25 -11.81 4.54
N GLU A 53 7.65 -11.74 5.72
CA GLU A 53 8.03 -12.63 6.81
C GLU A 53 7.62 -14.08 6.51
N VAL A 54 6.41 -14.29 6.00
CA VAL A 54 5.91 -15.61 5.63
C VAL A 54 6.77 -16.20 4.49
N LEU A 55 7.11 -15.37 3.50
CA LEU A 55 7.95 -15.81 2.39
C LEU A 55 9.31 -16.32 2.88
N ALA A 56 9.93 -15.58 3.79
CA ALA A 56 11.25 -15.95 4.31
C ALA A 56 11.20 -17.25 5.11
N ARG A 57 10.12 -17.47 5.85
CA ARG A 57 10.02 -18.62 6.76
C ARG A 57 9.43 -19.87 6.13
N ARG A 58 8.51 -19.73 5.19
CA ARG A 58 7.74 -20.86 4.67
C ARG A 58 8.01 -21.21 3.22
N PHE A 59 8.46 -20.26 2.41
CA PHE A 59 8.58 -20.44 0.98
C PHE A 59 10.01 -20.31 0.48
N ASN A 60 10.99 -20.46 1.37
CA ASN A 60 12.43 -20.42 1.06
C ASN A 60 12.82 -19.14 0.31
N ALA A 61 12.15 -18.03 0.63
CA ALA A 61 12.41 -16.71 0.03
C ALA A 61 12.37 -16.76 -1.51
N SER A 62 11.37 -17.44 -2.08
CA SER A 62 11.20 -17.57 -3.52
C SER A 62 11.23 -16.20 -4.20
N ASN A 63 12.14 -16.03 -5.17
CA ASN A 63 12.28 -14.78 -5.91
C ASN A 63 11.06 -14.50 -6.80
N GLU A 64 10.52 -15.54 -7.43
CA GLU A 64 9.36 -15.38 -8.31
C GLU A 64 8.12 -14.94 -7.54
N LEU A 65 7.88 -15.54 -6.39
CA LEU A 65 6.75 -15.20 -5.54
C LEU A 65 6.92 -13.77 -5.00
N ARG A 66 8.14 -13.40 -4.63
CA ARG A 66 8.44 -12.05 -4.18
C ARG A 66 8.16 -11.02 -5.28
N LEU A 67 8.57 -11.31 -6.51
CA LEU A 67 8.35 -10.38 -7.63
C LEU A 67 6.88 -10.23 -7.95
N PHE A 68 6.15 -11.33 -7.97
CA PHE A 68 4.73 -11.28 -8.31
C PHE A 68 3.92 -10.56 -7.22
N VAL A 69 4.10 -10.94 -5.96
CA VAL A 69 3.27 -10.42 -4.86
C VAL A 69 3.82 -9.10 -4.33
N ALA A 70 5.08 -9.04 -3.92
CA ALA A 70 5.61 -7.83 -3.29
C ALA A 70 5.83 -6.71 -4.30
N THR A 71 6.64 -6.96 -5.31
CA THR A 71 6.96 -5.92 -6.29
C THR A 71 5.75 -5.60 -7.17
N GLY A 72 5.04 -6.64 -7.64
CA GLY A 72 3.90 -6.48 -8.54
C GLY A 72 2.63 -6.09 -7.80
N MET A 73 2.02 -7.04 -7.10
CA MET A 73 0.70 -6.82 -6.49
C MET A 73 0.72 -5.70 -5.45
N LEU A 74 1.56 -5.79 -4.45
CA LEU A 74 1.60 -4.79 -3.38
C LEU A 74 2.24 -3.49 -3.86
N GLY A 75 3.24 -3.56 -4.73
CA GLY A 75 3.81 -2.37 -5.35
C GLY A 75 2.82 -1.60 -6.19
N GLY A 76 1.93 -2.29 -6.91
CA GLY A 76 0.86 -1.65 -7.68
C GLY A 76 -0.30 -1.17 -6.82
N PHE A 77 -0.55 -1.88 -5.71
CA PHE A 77 -1.63 -1.53 -4.80
C PHE A 77 -1.34 -0.26 -4.01
N THR A 78 -0.10 -0.09 -3.53
CA THR A 78 0.33 1.11 -2.79
C THR A 78 0.85 2.16 -3.76
N THR A 79 0.88 3.44 -3.33
CA THR A 79 1.28 4.51 -4.23
C THR A 79 1.85 5.70 -3.48
N PHE A 80 3.06 6.11 -3.88
CA PHE A 80 3.64 7.34 -3.36
C PHE A 80 3.25 8.54 -4.22
N SER A 81 3.13 8.37 -5.53
CA SER A 81 2.80 9.47 -6.43
C SER A 81 1.40 10.03 -6.18
N ALA A 82 0.40 9.16 -5.98
CA ALA A 82 -0.95 9.62 -5.64
C ALA A 82 -0.97 10.28 -4.27
N PHE A 83 -0.20 9.76 -3.32
CA PHE A 83 -0.04 10.39 -2.01
C PHE A 83 0.52 11.80 -2.12
N SER A 84 1.56 11.99 -2.93
CA SER A 84 2.16 13.30 -3.15
C SER A 84 1.17 14.27 -3.80
N LEU A 85 0.42 13.79 -4.79
CA LEU A 85 -0.59 14.61 -5.46
C LEU A 85 -1.70 15.01 -4.49
N ASP A 86 -2.17 14.07 -3.68
CA ASP A 86 -3.22 14.35 -2.68
C ASP A 86 -2.77 15.41 -1.68
N PHE A 87 -1.51 15.33 -1.24
CA PHE A 87 -0.95 16.35 -0.34
C PHE A 87 -0.94 17.71 -1.03
N ALA A 88 -0.47 17.76 -2.27
CA ALA A 88 -0.39 19.01 -3.02
C ALA A 88 -1.77 19.64 -3.20
N VAL A 89 -2.76 18.83 -3.54
CA VAL A 89 -4.13 19.31 -3.73
C VAL A 89 -4.69 19.90 -2.42
N LEU A 90 -4.50 19.19 -1.29
CA LEU A 90 -4.95 19.71 0.01
C LEU A 90 -4.24 21.01 0.37
N PHE A 91 -2.93 21.06 0.13
CA PHE A 91 -2.12 22.25 0.44
C PHE A 91 -2.58 23.44 -0.39
N GLU A 92 -2.77 23.25 -1.71
CA GLU A 92 -3.16 24.33 -2.61
C GLU A 92 -4.59 24.82 -2.39
N ARG A 93 -5.46 23.95 -1.85
CA ARG A 93 -6.81 24.34 -1.46
C ARG A 93 -6.82 25.17 -0.17
N GLY A 94 -5.70 25.36 0.46
CA GLY A 94 -5.61 26.06 1.74
C GLY A 94 -5.87 25.17 2.94
N ALA A 95 -6.08 23.87 2.75
CA ALA A 95 -6.30 22.92 3.84
C ALA A 95 -4.95 22.46 4.41
N ILE A 96 -4.24 23.40 5.04
CA ILE A 96 -2.85 23.19 5.47
C ILE A 96 -2.76 22.13 6.56
N PHE A 97 -3.58 22.25 7.62
CA PHE A 97 -3.55 21.25 8.70
C PHE A 97 -3.98 19.86 8.22
N PRO A 98 -5.07 19.71 7.44
CA PRO A 98 -5.39 18.41 6.85
C PRO A 98 -4.28 17.87 5.96
N ALA A 99 -3.58 18.71 5.20
CA ALA A 99 -2.49 18.27 4.33
C ALA A 99 -1.36 17.65 5.14
N PHE A 100 -0.88 18.33 6.17
CA PHE A 100 0.20 17.81 7.01
C PHE A 100 -0.27 16.64 7.88
N GLY A 101 -1.51 16.70 8.37
CA GLY A 101 -2.10 15.56 9.09
C GLY A 101 -2.18 14.32 8.23
N TYR A 102 -2.58 14.47 6.98
CA TYR A 102 -2.62 13.38 6.01
C TYR A 102 -1.22 12.79 5.77
N ALA A 103 -0.24 13.67 5.55
CA ALA A 103 1.13 13.22 5.31
C ALA A 103 1.69 12.47 6.51
N PHE A 104 1.54 13.03 7.72
CA PHE A 104 2.03 12.40 8.94
C PHE A 104 1.32 11.06 9.20
N ALA A 105 -0.01 11.05 9.14
CA ALA A 105 -0.79 9.85 9.42
C ALA A 105 -0.49 8.74 8.41
N SER A 106 -0.31 9.10 7.14
CA SER A 106 0.00 8.13 6.09
C SER A 106 1.38 7.49 6.30
N VAL A 107 2.39 8.32 6.56
CA VAL A 107 3.76 7.81 6.75
C VAL A 107 3.87 7.04 8.05
N ALA A 108 3.44 7.63 9.17
CA ALA A 108 3.51 6.96 10.47
C ALA A 108 2.64 5.70 10.48
N GLY A 109 1.42 5.78 9.95
CA GLY A 109 0.52 4.64 9.89
C GLY A 109 1.08 3.50 9.06
N SER A 110 1.68 3.81 7.91
CA SER A 110 2.28 2.79 7.05
C SER A 110 3.51 2.15 7.69
N MET A 111 4.36 2.96 8.33
CA MET A 111 5.54 2.42 9.03
C MET A 111 5.15 1.52 10.20
N ILE A 112 4.18 1.94 10.99
CA ILE A 112 3.67 1.13 12.09
C ILE A 112 3.04 -0.16 11.53
N ALA A 113 2.28 -0.03 10.47
CA ALA A 113 1.58 -1.17 9.86
C ALA A 113 2.54 -2.24 9.37
N ILE A 114 3.64 -1.87 8.73
CA ILE A 114 4.59 -2.87 8.24
C ILE A 114 5.25 -3.62 9.40
N PHE A 115 5.60 -2.92 10.48
CA PHE A 115 6.18 -3.58 11.66
C PHE A 115 5.16 -4.48 12.34
N LEU A 116 3.89 -4.07 12.41
CA LEU A 116 2.83 -4.92 12.93
C LEU A 116 2.65 -6.17 12.10
N GLY A 117 2.72 -6.03 10.78
CA GLY A 117 2.63 -7.17 9.86
C GLY A 117 3.77 -8.15 10.06
N LEU A 118 4.99 -7.64 10.15
CA LEU A 118 6.17 -8.47 10.43
C LEU A 118 6.02 -9.20 11.77
N TRP A 119 5.63 -8.47 12.79
CA TRP A 119 5.45 -9.05 14.12
C TRP A 119 4.37 -10.12 14.14
N LEU A 120 3.24 -9.84 13.53
CA LEU A 120 2.13 -10.79 13.47
C LEU A 120 2.54 -12.09 12.78
N ALA A 121 3.22 -11.98 11.64
CA ALA A 121 3.67 -13.15 10.91
C ALA A 121 4.69 -13.97 11.69
N ARG A 122 5.58 -13.31 12.44
CA ARG A 122 6.55 -13.99 13.31
C ARG A 122 5.86 -14.78 14.40
N SER A 123 4.71 -14.32 14.86
CA SER A 123 3.95 -15.02 15.90
C SER A 123 3.31 -16.30 15.39
N PHE A 124 3.02 -16.39 14.10
CA PHE A 124 2.38 -17.56 13.51
C PHE A 124 3.36 -18.45 12.73
N ALA A 125 4.43 -17.89 12.25
CA ALA A 125 5.44 -18.64 11.50
C ALA A 125 6.62 -19.08 12.37
#